data_37768bf20d4197ad684ec5cc4fd766d5
#
_entry.id   37768bf20d4197ad684ec5cc4fd766d5
#
_cell.length_a   1.000
_cell.length_b   1.000
_cell.length_c   1.000
_cell.angle_alpha   90.00
_cell.angle_beta   90.00
_cell.angle_gamma   90.00
#
_symmetry.space_group_name_H-M   'P 1'
#
loop_
_entity.id
_entity.type
_entity.pdbx_description
1 polymer ?
#
loop_
_entity_poly.entity_id
_entity_poly.type
_entity_poly.pdbx_seq_one_letter_code
_entity_poly.pdbx_strand_id
1 'polypeptide(L)'
;MSQNNDRTMMEEVVLPEHLLPLGSVLGQGVTALDLCMVLAKIFRVQYTEVALLRLEGGLLRFVFPEYLRTTGAIPLSSKAVAAHTALSKKAEIFNNFARVKHASIFETIKPDANNSDEPAAPSPIQKLMSVPIMDRNSAVVGVIQISRKGLDPKFAQDFSREDLHDLELAAGLLATAPALLAN
;
A
#
# COMPACT_ATOMS: atom_id res chain seq x y z
N MET A 1 11.58 3.30 -49.65
CA MET A 1 11.70 2.40 -48.50
C MET A 1 12.13 3.24 -47.29
N SER A 2 11.15 3.76 -46.56
CA SER A 2 11.38 4.56 -45.35
C SER A 2 11.15 3.66 -44.14
N GLN A 3 12.23 3.38 -43.43
CA GLN A 3 12.15 2.70 -42.13
C GLN A 3 11.69 3.72 -41.10
N ASN A 4 10.45 3.59 -40.69
CA ASN A 4 9.93 4.27 -39.49
C ASN A 4 10.63 3.68 -38.26
N ASN A 5 11.52 4.48 -37.72
CA ASN A 5 12.20 4.21 -36.45
C ASN A 5 11.26 4.67 -35.33
N ASP A 6 10.28 3.82 -35.00
CA ASP A 6 9.38 4.04 -33.86
C ASP A 6 10.15 3.70 -32.57
N ARG A 7 11.05 4.59 -32.18
CA ARG A 7 11.63 4.63 -30.83
C ARG A 7 10.56 5.18 -29.92
N THR A 8 9.74 4.28 -29.37
CA THR A 8 8.96 4.56 -28.16
C THR A 8 9.94 5.05 -27.09
N MET A 9 10.00 6.36 -26.91
CA MET A 9 10.70 6.97 -25.78
C MET A 9 9.99 6.49 -24.53
N MET A 10 10.57 5.49 -23.84
CA MET A 10 10.22 5.22 -22.46
C MET A 10 10.63 6.48 -21.70
N GLU A 11 9.67 7.27 -21.27
CA GLU A 11 9.92 8.33 -20.29
C GLU A 11 10.58 7.66 -19.09
N GLU A 12 11.85 7.96 -18.91
CA GLU A 12 12.63 7.53 -17.76
C GLU A 12 12.02 8.26 -16.56
N VAL A 13 11.24 7.54 -15.75
CA VAL A 13 10.64 8.11 -14.54
C VAL A 13 11.80 8.45 -13.60
N VAL A 14 12.18 9.71 -13.55
CA VAL A 14 13.20 10.20 -12.63
C VAL A 14 12.60 10.18 -11.22
N LEU A 15 13.03 9.22 -10.43
CA LEU A 15 12.59 9.11 -9.04
C LEU A 15 13.20 10.21 -8.19
N PRO A 16 12.43 10.83 -7.29
CA PRO A 16 12.97 11.70 -6.25
C PRO A 16 14.05 10.99 -5.44
N GLU A 17 15.04 11.72 -4.98
CA GLU A 17 16.21 11.17 -4.27
C GLU A 17 15.80 10.30 -3.06
N HIS A 18 14.80 10.73 -2.31
CA HIS A 18 14.29 10.02 -1.13
C HIS A 18 13.57 8.70 -1.47
N LEU A 19 13.16 8.49 -2.72
CA LEU A 19 12.57 7.22 -3.22
C LEU A 19 13.59 6.27 -3.87
N LEU A 20 14.85 6.71 -4.10
CA LEU A 20 15.89 5.86 -4.68
C LEU A 20 16.12 4.55 -3.91
N PRO A 21 16.06 4.52 -2.55
CA PRO A 21 16.19 3.26 -1.82
C PRO A 21 15.15 2.22 -2.22
N LEU A 22 13.94 2.64 -2.61
CA LEU A 22 12.88 1.75 -3.06
C LEU A 22 13.23 1.04 -4.37
N GLY A 23 13.77 1.79 -5.34
CA GLY A 23 14.25 1.22 -6.60
C GLY A 23 15.38 0.21 -6.41
N SER A 24 16.33 0.52 -5.50
CA SER A 24 17.45 -0.37 -5.18
C SER A 24 16.99 -1.68 -4.55
N VAL A 25 16.01 -1.61 -3.66
CA VAL A 25 15.43 -2.79 -2.98
C VAL A 25 14.70 -3.67 -3.99
N LEU A 26 13.88 -3.11 -4.87
CA LEU A 26 13.13 -3.87 -5.88
C LEU A 26 14.01 -4.62 -6.89
N GLY A 27 15.23 -4.13 -7.14
CA GLY A 27 16.20 -4.78 -8.03
C GLY A 27 16.92 -6.01 -7.45
N GLN A 28 16.79 -6.28 -6.15
CA GLN A 28 17.61 -7.27 -5.44
C GLN A 28 16.86 -8.56 -5.01
N GLY A 29 15.63 -8.79 -5.45
CA GLY A 29 14.85 -9.98 -5.10
C GLY A 29 14.45 -10.02 -3.62
N VAL A 30 14.08 -8.89 -3.07
CA VAL A 30 13.72 -8.66 -1.66
C VAL A 30 12.34 -9.21 -1.29
N THR A 31 12.12 -9.33 0.01
CA THR A 31 10.84 -9.74 0.59
C THR A 31 9.86 -8.57 0.69
N ALA A 32 8.57 -8.86 0.86
CA ALA A 32 7.56 -7.85 1.14
C ALA A 32 7.87 -7.09 2.45
N LEU A 33 8.47 -7.74 3.44
CA LEU A 33 8.90 -7.11 4.68
C LEU A 33 9.99 -6.04 4.43
N ASP A 34 11.05 -6.38 3.67
CA ASP A 34 12.14 -5.44 3.37
C ASP A 34 11.61 -4.19 2.66
N LEU A 35 10.72 -4.39 1.70
CA LEU A 35 10.03 -3.31 1.00
C LEU A 35 9.22 -2.44 1.96
N CYS A 36 8.39 -3.05 2.81
CA CYS A 36 7.55 -2.32 3.75
C CYS A 36 8.37 -1.57 4.81
N MET A 37 9.55 -2.10 5.20
CA MET A 37 10.49 -1.39 6.06
C MET A 37 11.08 -0.14 5.39
N VAL A 38 11.39 -0.19 4.10
CA VAL A 38 11.84 0.98 3.33
C VAL A 38 10.73 2.02 3.23
N LEU A 39 9.51 1.59 2.88
CA LEU A 39 8.35 2.47 2.83
C LEU A 39 8.06 3.13 4.19
N ALA A 40 8.15 2.38 5.28
CA ALA A 40 7.97 2.90 6.63
C ALA A 40 8.95 4.04 6.96
N LYS A 41 10.22 3.91 6.54
CA LYS A 41 11.23 4.97 6.69
C LYS A 41 10.91 6.20 5.85
N ILE A 42 10.53 6.02 4.59
CA ILE A 42 10.18 7.11 3.67
C ILE A 42 9.02 7.93 4.25
N PHE A 43 7.93 7.26 4.67
CA PHE A 43 6.72 7.91 5.18
C PHE A 43 6.76 8.21 6.69
N ARG A 44 7.86 7.89 7.38
CA ARG A 44 8.05 8.12 8.83
C ARG A 44 6.93 7.52 9.67
N VAL A 45 6.63 6.26 9.40
CA VAL A 45 5.64 5.43 10.10
C VAL A 45 6.28 4.15 10.62
N GLN A 46 5.56 3.39 11.45
CA GLN A 46 5.99 2.05 11.83
C GLN A 46 5.79 1.08 10.65
N TYR A 47 6.63 0.03 10.54
CA TYR A 47 6.43 -0.95 9.46
C TYR A 47 5.05 -1.64 9.55
N THR A 48 4.48 -1.77 10.76
CA THR A 48 3.12 -2.28 11.00
C THR A 48 2.00 -1.33 10.55
N GLU A 49 2.34 -0.11 10.14
CA GLU A 49 1.43 0.88 9.58
C GLU A 49 1.42 0.89 8.05
N VAL A 50 2.22 0.00 7.44
CA VAL A 50 2.22 -0.26 5.99
C VAL A 50 1.40 -1.50 5.72
N ALA A 51 0.51 -1.46 4.74
CA ALA A 51 -0.21 -2.62 4.25
C ALA A 51 -0.05 -2.77 2.74
N LEU A 52 0.26 -3.97 2.33
CA LEU A 52 0.34 -4.38 0.93
C LEU A 52 -0.68 -5.49 0.70
N LEU A 53 -1.59 -5.28 -0.24
CA LEU A 53 -2.63 -6.24 -0.60
C LEU A 53 -2.51 -6.57 -2.08
N ARG A 54 -2.69 -7.84 -2.44
CA ARG A 54 -2.86 -8.28 -3.83
C ARG A 54 -4.33 -8.47 -4.15
N LEU A 55 -4.70 -8.21 -5.39
CA LEU A 55 -6.04 -8.48 -5.91
C LEU A 55 -6.03 -9.81 -6.68
N GLU A 56 -6.86 -10.74 -6.24
CA GLU A 56 -7.01 -12.05 -6.86
C GLU A 56 -8.47 -12.51 -6.78
N GLY A 57 -9.07 -12.81 -7.93
CA GLY A 57 -10.45 -13.34 -8.00
C GLY A 57 -11.51 -12.44 -7.34
N GLY A 58 -11.36 -11.11 -7.40
CA GLY A 58 -12.27 -10.16 -6.76
C GLY A 58 -12.09 -10.00 -5.25
N LEU A 59 -11.00 -10.54 -4.70
CA LEU A 59 -10.62 -10.48 -3.29
C LEU A 59 -9.27 -9.79 -3.13
N LEU A 60 -9.16 -8.88 -2.18
CA LEU A 60 -7.89 -8.31 -1.74
C LEU A 60 -7.35 -9.15 -0.58
N ARG A 61 -6.16 -9.73 -0.76
CA ARG A 61 -5.47 -10.54 0.25
C ARG A 61 -4.24 -9.81 0.74
N PHE A 62 -3.99 -9.83 2.06
CA PHE A 62 -2.79 -9.24 2.62
C PHE A 62 -1.54 -10.01 2.15
N VAL A 63 -0.58 -9.28 1.61
CA VAL A 63 0.79 -9.73 1.42
C VAL A 63 1.61 -9.32 2.64
N PHE A 64 1.37 -8.12 3.14
CA PHE A 64 1.94 -7.57 4.36
C PHE A 64 0.89 -6.70 5.08
N PRO A 65 0.82 -6.68 6.42
CA PRO A 65 1.63 -7.45 7.37
C PRO A 65 1.33 -8.97 7.34
N GLU A 66 2.37 -9.78 7.65
CA GLU A 66 2.26 -11.24 7.52
C GLU A 66 1.19 -11.86 8.42
N TYR A 67 1.02 -11.35 9.64
CA TYR A 67 0.01 -11.85 10.58
C TYR A 67 -1.44 -11.67 10.06
N LEU A 68 -1.66 -10.82 9.07
CA LEU A 68 -2.98 -10.65 8.42
C LEU A 68 -3.18 -11.59 7.21
N ARG A 69 -2.16 -12.28 6.74
CA ARG A 69 -2.25 -13.19 5.58
C ARG A 69 -3.26 -14.32 5.78
N THR A 70 -3.39 -14.80 6.99
CA THR A 70 -4.28 -15.90 7.38
C THR A 70 -5.65 -15.46 7.87
N THR A 71 -5.86 -14.16 8.12
CA THR A 71 -7.07 -13.63 8.73
C THR A 71 -8.25 -13.45 7.78
N GLY A 72 -8.03 -13.69 6.48
CA GLY A 72 -9.08 -13.62 5.47
C GLY A 72 -8.76 -12.69 4.31
N ALA A 73 -9.75 -12.39 3.51
CA ALA A 73 -9.64 -11.53 2.36
C ALA A 73 -10.76 -10.48 2.36
N ILE A 74 -10.49 -9.34 1.75
CA ILE A 74 -11.42 -8.22 1.62
C ILE A 74 -12.14 -8.35 0.28
N PRO A 75 -13.45 -8.65 0.24
CA PRO A 75 -14.21 -8.63 -1.01
C PRO A 75 -14.26 -7.22 -1.59
N LEU A 76 -14.14 -7.09 -2.91
CA LEU A 76 -14.32 -5.79 -3.58
C LEU A 76 -15.71 -5.18 -3.36
N SER A 77 -16.72 -6.00 -3.08
CA SER A 77 -18.06 -5.55 -2.73
C SER A 77 -18.20 -4.98 -1.31
N SER A 78 -17.14 -5.06 -0.51
CA SER A 78 -17.14 -4.55 0.87
C SER A 78 -17.04 -3.02 0.90
N LYS A 79 -17.32 -2.44 2.09
CA LYS A 79 -17.15 -1.00 2.35
C LYS A 79 -15.74 -0.62 2.82
N ALA A 80 -14.77 -1.52 2.69
CA ALA A 80 -13.40 -1.25 3.07
C ALA A 80 -12.77 -0.20 2.14
N VAL A 81 -11.92 0.68 2.68
CA VAL A 81 -11.19 1.68 1.88
C VAL A 81 -10.36 0.99 0.79
N ALA A 82 -9.68 -0.11 1.09
CA ALA A 82 -8.90 -0.84 0.09
C ALA A 82 -9.77 -1.34 -1.08
N ALA A 83 -10.99 -1.82 -0.82
CA ALA A 83 -11.93 -2.23 -1.87
C ALA A 83 -12.37 -1.02 -2.71
N HIS A 84 -12.70 0.10 -2.06
CA HIS A 84 -13.03 1.34 -2.76
C HIS A 84 -11.87 1.83 -3.65
N THR A 85 -10.64 1.83 -3.13
CA THR A 85 -9.43 2.21 -3.88
C THR A 85 -9.24 1.33 -5.11
N ALA A 86 -9.41 0.00 -4.98
CA ALA A 86 -9.28 -0.92 -6.10
C ALA A 86 -10.35 -0.70 -7.17
N LEU A 87 -11.60 -0.44 -6.77
CA LEU A 87 -12.71 -0.21 -7.69
C LEU A 87 -12.65 1.15 -8.37
N SER A 88 -12.35 2.20 -7.61
CA SER A 88 -12.28 3.58 -8.14
C SER A 88 -11.03 3.84 -8.95
N LYS A 89 -9.97 3.03 -8.75
CA LYS A 89 -8.63 3.23 -9.31
C LYS A 89 -8.02 4.60 -8.96
N LYS A 90 -8.39 5.17 -7.81
CA LYS A 90 -7.94 6.48 -7.36
C LYS A 90 -7.13 6.39 -6.08
N ALA A 91 -6.08 7.18 -6.03
CA ALA A 91 -5.31 7.43 -4.82
C ALA A 91 -6.06 8.45 -3.94
N GLU A 92 -6.13 8.20 -2.63
CA GLU A 92 -6.88 9.05 -1.69
C GLU A 92 -6.17 9.19 -0.35
N ILE A 93 -6.36 10.37 0.29
CA ILE A 93 -5.91 10.68 1.64
C ILE A 93 -7.12 10.84 2.56
N PHE A 94 -7.06 10.23 3.72
CA PHE A 94 -8.06 10.31 4.78
C PHE A 94 -7.40 10.83 6.06
N ASN A 95 -7.29 12.16 6.21
CA ASN A 95 -6.68 12.79 7.40
C ASN A 95 -7.63 12.88 8.61
N ASN A 96 -8.89 12.50 8.44
CA ASN A 96 -9.88 12.35 9.50
C ASN A 96 -10.51 10.95 9.46
N PHE A 97 -9.67 9.90 9.50
CA PHE A 97 -10.12 8.53 9.26
C PHE A 97 -11.21 8.08 10.25
N ALA A 98 -11.14 8.48 11.51
CA ALA A 98 -12.17 8.18 12.52
C ALA A 98 -13.58 8.67 12.16
N ARG A 99 -13.72 9.61 11.22
CA ARG A 99 -15.00 10.13 10.71
C ARG A 99 -15.43 9.48 9.39
N VAL A 100 -14.59 8.65 8.79
CA VAL A 100 -14.89 7.97 7.54
C VAL A 100 -15.83 6.81 7.85
N LYS A 101 -16.99 6.78 7.16
CA LYS A 101 -18.01 5.73 7.33
C LYS A 101 -17.59 4.36 6.75
N HIS A 102 -16.39 4.26 6.22
CA HIS A 102 -15.83 3.03 5.68
C HIS A 102 -15.03 2.33 6.76
N ALA A 103 -15.41 1.09 7.06
CA ALA A 103 -14.67 0.27 8.00
C ALA A 103 -13.24 0.03 7.48
N SER A 104 -12.24 0.37 8.28
CA SER A 104 -10.92 -0.18 8.07
C SER A 104 -10.95 -1.63 8.57
N ILE A 105 -10.67 -2.58 7.68
CA ILE A 105 -10.55 -3.98 8.09
C ILE A 105 -9.36 -4.18 9.03
N PHE A 106 -8.36 -3.31 9.01
CA PHE A 106 -7.29 -3.29 10.01
C PHE A 106 -7.78 -3.17 11.46
N GLU A 107 -8.94 -2.52 11.68
CA GLU A 107 -9.52 -2.37 13.02
C GLU A 107 -10.45 -3.52 13.38
N THR A 108 -10.97 -4.26 12.40
CA THR A 108 -11.95 -5.33 12.62
C THR A 108 -11.34 -6.72 12.65
N ILE A 109 -10.14 -6.91 12.13
CA ILE A 109 -9.44 -8.19 12.21
C ILE A 109 -8.78 -8.25 13.60
N LYS A 110 -9.38 -9.01 14.51
CA LYS A 110 -8.70 -9.43 15.73
C LYS A 110 -7.69 -10.49 15.34
N PRO A 111 -6.39 -10.30 15.63
CA PRO A 111 -5.41 -11.33 15.44
C PRO A 111 -5.77 -12.56 16.26
N ASP A 112 -5.48 -13.75 15.73
CA ASP A 112 -5.61 -14.98 16.52
C ASP A 112 -4.73 -14.89 17.78
N ALA A 113 -5.31 -15.15 18.94
CA ALA A 113 -4.69 -15.01 20.26
C ALA A 113 -3.44 -15.90 20.51
N ASN A 114 -2.94 -16.59 19.49
CA ASN A 114 -1.82 -17.53 19.57
C ASN A 114 -0.53 -17.05 18.91
N ASN A 115 -0.49 -15.84 18.33
CA ASN A 115 0.72 -15.30 17.71
C ASN A 115 1.41 -14.32 18.67
N SER A 116 2.53 -14.75 19.25
CA SER A 116 3.33 -14.01 20.23
C SER A 116 4.08 -12.77 19.70
N ASP A 117 3.98 -12.48 18.40
CA ASP A 117 4.61 -11.31 17.75
C ASP A 117 3.65 -10.12 17.59
N GLU A 118 2.52 -10.17 18.31
CA GLU A 118 1.50 -9.14 18.23
C GLU A 118 1.88 -7.90 19.05
N PRO A 119 1.90 -6.70 18.44
CA PRO A 119 2.05 -5.49 19.23
C PRO A 119 0.85 -5.32 20.17
N ALA A 120 1.12 -4.85 21.39
CA ALA A 120 0.13 -4.54 22.39
C ALA A 120 -1.06 -3.77 21.80
N ALA A 121 -2.28 -4.12 22.17
CA ALA A 121 -3.58 -3.60 21.75
C ALA A 121 -3.61 -2.71 20.49
N PRO A 122 -4.34 -3.08 19.43
CA PRO A 122 -4.32 -2.35 18.16
C PRO A 122 -4.74 -0.90 18.37
N SER A 123 -3.81 0.02 18.14
CA SER A 123 -4.12 1.46 18.15
C SER A 123 -5.00 1.79 16.94
N PRO A 124 -6.06 2.61 17.11
CA PRO A 124 -6.94 2.99 16.01
C PRO A 124 -6.20 3.77 14.92
N ILE A 125 -6.61 3.59 13.68
CA ILE A 125 -6.09 4.37 12.55
C ILE A 125 -6.66 5.78 12.64
N GLN A 126 -5.77 6.76 12.64
CA GLN A 126 -6.13 8.19 12.66
C GLN A 126 -6.05 8.81 11.27
N LYS A 127 -5.05 8.42 10.49
CA LYS A 127 -4.77 8.92 9.14
C LYS A 127 -4.47 7.75 8.22
N LEU A 128 -4.89 7.84 6.96
CA LEU A 128 -4.69 6.79 5.98
C LEU A 128 -4.45 7.39 4.59
N MET A 129 -3.48 6.86 3.87
CA MET A 129 -3.37 6.97 2.42
C MET A 129 -3.65 5.59 1.81
N SER A 130 -4.34 5.57 0.68
CA SER A 130 -4.67 4.33 -0.04
C SER A 130 -4.49 4.54 -1.53
N VAL A 131 -3.65 3.71 -2.17
CA VAL A 131 -3.24 3.85 -3.56
C VAL A 131 -3.38 2.51 -4.29
N PRO A 132 -3.99 2.48 -5.49
CA PRO A 132 -4.06 1.26 -6.29
C PRO A 132 -2.69 0.96 -6.93
N ILE A 133 -2.31 -0.30 -6.97
CA ILE A 133 -1.18 -0.79 -7.75
C ILE A 133 -1.75 -1.27 -9.08
N MET A 134 -1.36 -0.61 -10.17
CA MET A 134 -1.89 -0.90 -11.51
C MET A 134 -0.78 -1.44 -12.42
N ASP A 135 -1.10 -2.49 -13.17
CA ASP A 135 -0.20 -3.01 -14.19
C ASP A 135 -0.14 -2.10 -15.43
N ARG A 136 0.67 -2.50 -16.43
CA ARG A 136 0.83 -1.75 -17.70
C ARG A 136 -0.45 -1.64 -18.52
N ASN A 137 -1.45 -2.48 -18.25
CA ASN A 137 -2.75 -2.46 -18.92
C ASN A 137 -3.78 -1.66 -18.11
N SER A 138 -3.37 -0.91 -17.08
CA SER A 138 -4.24 -0.18 -16.16
C SER A 138 -5.24 -1.10 -15.41
N ALA A 139 -4.90 -2.37 -15.26
CA ALA A 139 -5.63 -3.29 -14.39
C ALA A 139 -5.07 -3.19 -12.97
N VAL A 140 -5.94 -3.17 -11.97
CA VAL A 140 -5.54 -3.17 -10.56
C VAL A 140 -5.07 -4.58 -10.19
N VAL A 141 -3.82 -4.68 -9.74
CA VAL A 141 -3.19 -5.93 -9.27
C VAL A 141 -3.06 -5.96 -7.75
N GLY A 142 -3.23 -4.83 -7.09
CA GLY A 142 -3.16 -4.71 -5.65
C GLY A 142 -3.50 -3.32 -5.13
N VAL A 143 -3.34 -3.15 -3.83
CA VAL A 143 -3.52 -1.86 -3.13
C VAL A 143 -2.39 -1.73 -2.10
N ILE A 144 -1.83 -0.54 -1.99
CA ILE A 144 -0.91 -0.19 -0.92
C ILE A 144 -1.55 0.87 -0.02
N GLN A 145 -1.39 0.70 1.29
CA GLN A 145 -1.91 1.63 2.28
C GLN A 145 -0.81 2.00 3.28
N ILE A 146 -0.74 3.28 3.63
CA ILE A 146 0.09 3.81 4.71
C ILE A 146 -0.83 4.45 5.72
N SER A 147 -0.72 4.04 6.97
CA SER A 147 -1.54 4.58 8.06
C SER A 147 -0.68 5.26 9.12
N ARG A 148 -1.29 6.11 9.92
CA ARG A 148 -0.77 6.59 11.19
C ARG A 148 -1.78 6.23 12.28
N LYS A 149 -1.34 5.42 13.23
CA LYS A 149 -2.15 4.89 14.33
C LYS A 149 -1.85 5.66 15.62
N GLY A 150 -2.81 5.69 16.51
CA GLY A 150 -2.63 6.34 17.81
C GLY A 150 -3.95 6.52 18.54
N LEU A 151 -3.88 6.78 19.85
CA LEU A 151 -5.07 7.00 20.69
C LEU A 151 -5.65 8.41 20.51
N ASP A 152 -4.82 9.41 20.20
CA ASP A 152 -5.25 10.79 20.01
C ASP A 152 -4.91 11.26 18.59
N PRO A 153 -5.93 11.65 17.79
CA PRO A 153 -5.75 12.11 16.42
C PRO A 153 -4.89 13.38 16.31
N LYS A 154 -4.75 14.17 17.39
CA LYS A 154 -3.95 15.39 17.40
C LYS A 154 -2.45 15.15 17.29
N PHE A 155 -1.98 13.97 17.70
CA PHE A 155 -0.56 13.59 17.62
C PHE A 155 -0.22 12.90 16.31
N ALA A 156 -1.19 12.47 15.52
CA ALA A 156 -0.95 11.92 14.18
C ALA A 156 -0.87 13.07 13.16
N GLN A 157 0.32 13.30 12.60
CA GLN A 157 0.52 14.29 11.55
C GLN A 157 -0.32 13.96 10.32
N ASP A 158 -0.88 14.96 9.65
CA ASP A 158 -1.59 14.79 8.39
C ASP A 158 -0.64 14.30 7.28
N PHE A 159 -1.15 13.49 6.38
CA PHE A 159 -0.49 13.21 5.11
C PHE A 159 -0.71 14.38 4.15
N SER A 160 0.34 14.74 3.42
CA SER A 160 0.33 15.78 2.41
C SER A 160 -0.01 15.21 1.02
N ARG A 161 -0.24 16.10 0.05
CA ARG A 161 -0.37 15.69 -1.36
C ARG A 161 0.94 15.19 -1.94
N GLU A 162 2.06 15.65 -1.42
CA GLU A 162 3.39 15.18 -1.79
C GLU A 162 3.60 13.75 -1.30
N ASP A 163 3.23 13.44 -0.03
CA ASP A 163 3.23 12.07 0.47
C ASP A 163 2.39 11.13 -0.41
N LEU A 164 1.21 11.58 -0.85
CA LEU A 164 0.35 10.78 -1.73
C LEU A 164 1.01 10.54 -3.10
N HIS A 165 1.61 11.57 -3.68
CA HIS A 165 2.32 11.46 -4.95
C HIS A 165 3.50 10.49 -4.85
N ASP A 166 4.28 10.57 -3.77
CA ASP A 166 5.37 9.63 -3.50
C ASP A 166 4.87 8.19 -3.37
N LEU A 167 3.71 8.00 -2.75
CA LEU A 167 3.11 6.67 -2.64
C LEU A 167 2.58 6.16 -3.99
N GLU A 168 2.08 7.04 -4.87
CA GLU A 168 1.71 6.70 -6.25
C GLU A 168 2.93 6.26 -7.06
N LEU A 169 4.07 6.95 -6.93
CA LEU A 169 5.33 6.55 -7.55
C LEU A 169 5.80 5.18 -7.03
N ALA A 170 5.72 4.97 -5.72
CA ALA A 170 6.04 3.68 -5.10
C ALA A 170 5.12 2.55 -5.63
N ALA A 171 3.82 2.80 -5.77
CA ALA A 171 2.87 1.83 -6.34
C ALA A 171 3.21 1.49 -7.80
N GLY A 172 3.63 2.48 -8.60
CA GLY A 172 4.10 2.28 -9.97
C GLY A 172 5.33 1.38 -10.04
N LEU A 173 6.30 1.57 -9.14
CA LEU A 173 7.46 0.69 -9.03
C LEU A 173 7.09 -0.73 -8.63
N LEU A 174 6.18 -0.89 -7.65
CA LEU A 174 5.67 -2.20 -7.21
C LEU A 174 5.01 -2.99 -8.34
N ALA A 175 4.31 -2.31 -9.23
CA ALA A 175 3.69 -2.93 -10.40
C ALA A 175 4.71 -3.59 -11.34
N THR A 176 5.98 -3.15 -11.30
CA THR A 176 7.08 -3.77 -12.10
C THR A 176 7.69 -5.00 -11.44
N ALA A 177 7.35 -5.29 -10.18
CA ALA A 177 7.86 -6.41 -9.39
C ALA A 177 6.72 -7.35 -8.92
N PRO A 178 5.99 -8.01 -9.84
CA PRO A 178 4.81 -8.79 -9.51
C PRO A 178 5.09 -9.95 -8.55
N ALA A 179 6.33 -10.44 -8.51
CA ALA A 179 6.74 -11.49 -7.57
C ALA A 179 6.54 -11.09 -6.10
N LEU A 180 6.65 -9.79 -5.76
CA LEU A 180 6.40 -9.29 -4.40
C LEU A 180 4.91 -9.35 -4.00
N LEU A 181 4.02 -9.34 -4.99
CA LEU A 181 2.58 -9.49 -4.78
C LEU A 181 2.13 -10.96 -4.84
N ALA A 182 2.99 -11.87 -5.30
CA ALA A 182 2.63 -13.28 -5.56
C ALA A 182 2.71 -14.19 -4.32
N ASN A 183 3.38 -13.76 -3.26
CA ASN A 183 3.63 -14.58 -2.04
C ASN A 183 2.68 -14.26 -0.90
#